data_5221f3d1e00bff4dddb6db525b10d3ac
#
_entry.id   5221f3d1e00bff4dddb6db525b10d3ac
#
_cell.length_a   1.000
_cell.length_b   1.000
_cell.length_c   1.000
_cell.angle_alpha   90.00
_cell.angle_beta   90.00
_cell.angle_gamma   90.00
#
_symmetry.space_group_name_H-M   'P 1'
#
loop_
_entity.id
_entity.type
_entity.pdbx_description
1 polymer ?
#
loop_
_entity_poly.entity_id
_entity_poly.type
_entity_poly.pdbx_seq_one_letter_code
_entity_poly.pdbx_strand_id
1 'polypeptide(L)'
;MNFWSEEAPMWEYEHAVETAADRGAIWRLWSDVENWGAWNGGIEKIELRGPFAEGAEIAMTPPGEDPVLLRVTALGEGEHFTDEARFGGLVLRTTHRLVPLGEDRTRVVYRMEISGEGAEEAGPQIGPGITADWPETMAALVELAAR
;
A
#
# COMPACT_ATOMS: atom_id res chain seq x y z
N MET A 1 -30.60 -0.22 -11.49
CA MET A 1 -29.42 0.59 -11.57
C MET A 1 -28.34 0.07 -10.68
N ASN A 2 -27.18 0.42 -11.03
CA ASN A 2 -26.05 -0.17 -10.42
C ASN A 2 -25.13 0.90 -9.86
N PHE A 3 -25.39 1.28 -8.64
CA PHE A 3 -24.64 2.38 -8.04
C PHE A 3 -23.21 2.00 -7.64
N TRP A 4 -22.89 0.71 -7.56
CA TRP A 4 -21.52 0.32 -7.27
C TRP A 4 -20.61 0.53 -8.47
N SER A 5 -21.17 0.75 -9.66
CA SER A 5 -20.32 1.05 -10.79
C SER A 5 -19.59 2.38 -10.61
N GLU A 6 -20.09 3.24 -9.73
CA GLU A 6 -19.42 4.50 -9.40
C GLU A 6 -18.12 4.27 -8.66
N GLU A 7 -18.04 3.12 -7.99
CA GLU A 7 -16.87 2.76 -7.21
C GLU A 7 -15.85 1.98 -8.02
N ALA A 8 -16.17 1.63 -9.26
CA ALA A 8 -15.25 0.85 -10.07
C ALA A 8 -13.99 1.64 -10.37
N PRO A 9 -12.81 1.04 -10.18
CA PRO A 9 -11.56 1.74 -10.47
C PRO A 9 -11.40 1.94 -11.97
N MET A 10 -10.83 3.09 -12.35
CA MET A 10 -10.52 3.41 -13.73
C MET A 10 -9.12 2.95 -14.11
N TRP A 11 -8.31 2.61 -13.13
CA TRP A 11 -7.00 2.03 -13.33
C TRP A 11 -6.69 1.12 -12.16
N GLU A 12 -6.07 -0.03 -12.44
CA GLU A 12 -5.73 -1.01 -11.42
C GLU A 12 -4.38 -1.63 -11.73
N TYR A 13 -3.66 -1.99 -10.68
CA TYR A 13 -2.42 -2.72 -10.81
C TYR A 13 -2.22 -3.57 -9.56
N GLU A 14 -1.73 -4.78 -9.76
CA GLU A 14 -1.46 -5.69 -8.65
C GLU A 14 -0.11 -6.35 -8.83
N HIS A 15 0.63 -6.48 -7.75
CA HIS A 15 1.88 -7.21 -7.74
C HIS A 15 1.90 -8.11 -6.50
N ALA A 16 2.40 -9.31 -6.66
CA ALA A 16 2.46 -10.27 -5.57
C ALA A 16 3.82 -10.95 -5.53
N VAL A 17 4.27 -11.29 -4.31
CA VAL A 17 5.47 -12.09 -4.12
C VAL A 17 5.14 -13.20 -3.12
N GLU A 18 5.77 -14.34 -3.25
CA GLU A 18 5.61 -15.44 -2.31
C GLU A 18 6.86 -15.56 -1.46
N THR A 19 6.68 -15.91 -0.21
CA THR A 19 7.80 -15.97 0.73
C THR A 19 7.56 -17.04 1.78
N ALA A 20 8.64 -17.56 2.33
CA ALA A 20 8.60 -18.46 3.48
C ALA A 20 8.75 -17.67 4.79
N ALA A 21 8.88 -16.34 4.71
CA ALA A 21 8.96 -15.49 5.90
C ALA A 21 7.65 -15.57 6.68
N ASP A 22 7.75 -15.50 8.00
CA ASP A 22 6.60 -15.56 8.89
C ASP A 22 5.66 -14.36 8.66
N ARG A 23 4.37 -14.63 8.57
CA ARG A 23 3.37 -13.57 8.37
C ARG A 23 3.42 -12.52 9.48
N GLY A 24 3.64 -12.98 10.71
CA GLY A 24 3.76 -12.05 11.83
C GLY A 24 4.93 -11.10 11.69
N ALA A 25 6.02 -11.58 11.10
CA ALA A 25 7.19 -10.73 10.87
C ALA A 25 6.88 -9.66 9.82
N ILE A 26 6.16 -10.03 8.77
CA ILE A 26 5.75 -9.07 7.73
C ILE A 26 4.80 -8.05 8.34
N TRP A 27 3.83 -8.52 9.11
CA TRP A 27 2.88 -7.62 9.77
C TRP A 27 3.57 -6.63 10.70
N ARG A 28 4.57 -7.08 11.45
CA ARG A 28 5.33 -6.20 12.33
C ARG A 28 6.05 -5.09 11.55
N LEU A 29 6.56 -5.42 10.35
CA LEU A 29 7.19 -4.40 9.50
C LEU A 29 6.17 -3.41 8.97
N TRP A 30 4.98 -3.88 8.60
CA TRP A 30 3.92 -2.99 8.15
C TRP A 30 3.41 -2.08 9.28
N SER A 31 3.25 -2.63 10.48
CA SER A 31 2.72 -1.84 11.59
C SER A 31 3.74 -0.86 12.17
N ASP A 32 5.02 -1.05 11.88
CA ASP A 32 6.08 -0.14 12.30
C ASP A 32 6.26 0.93 11.22
N VAL A 33 5.26 1.75 11.07
CA VAL A 33 5.13 2.70 9.97
C VAL A 33 6.32 3.64 9.85
N GLU A 34 6.81 4.15 10.95
CA GLU A 34 7.90 5.13 10.92
C GLU A 34 9.24 4.54 10.48
N ASN A 35 9.31 3.24 10.37
CA ASN A 35 10.49 2.55 9.86
C ASN A 35 10.28 1.92 8.47
N TRP A 36 9.23 2.31 7.78
CA TRP A 36 9.01 1.82 6.41
C TRP A 36 10.19 2.11 5.48
N GLY A 37 10.95 3.17 5.76
CA GLY A 37 12.13 3.49 4.96
C GLY A 37 13.20 2.41 4.96
N ALA A 38 13.16 1.48 5.92
CA ALA A 38 14.13 0.39 5.97
C ALA A 38 14.01 -0.59 4.80
N TRP A 39 12.83 -0.67 4.19
CA TRP A 39 12.57 -1.57 3.06
C TRP A 39 11.90 -0.85 1.88
N ASN A 40 11.64 0.44 1.98
CA ASN A 40 11.03 1.22 0.91
C ASN A 40 11.88 2.46 0.63
N GLY A 41 12.64 2.43 -0.46
CA GLY A 41 13.53 3.52 -0.82
C GLY A 41 12.83 4.77 -1.34
N GLY A 42 11.52 4.70 -1.58
CA GLY A 42 10.74 5.84 -2.04
C GLY A 42 10.26 6.77 -0.92
N ILE A 43 10.81 6.61 0.29
CA ILE A 43 10.39 7.40 1.46
C ILE A 43 11.59 8.16 2.01
N GLU A 44 11.47 9.49 2.08
CA GLU A 44 12.47 10.34 2.72
C GLU A 44 12.09 10.60 4.17
N LYS A 45 10.80 10.87 4.42
CA LYS A 45 10.26 11.08 5.75
C LYS A 45 8.91 10.40 5.88
N ILE A 46 8.59 9.92 7.08
CA ILE A 46 7.28 9.33 7.33
C ILE A 46 6.88 9.54 8.78
N GLU A 47 5.62 9.89 8.99
CA GLU A 47 5.08 10.15 10.32
C GLU A 47 3.74 9.46 10.44
N LEU A 48 3.56 8.68 11.50
CA LEU A 48 2.27 8.07 11.83
C LEU A 48 1.58 8.93 12.87
N ARG A 49 0.35 9.33 12.60
CA ARG A 49 -0.46 10.12 13.53
C ARG A 49 -1.51 9.22 14.14
N GLY A 50 -1.34 8.92 15.41
CA GLY A 50 -2.19 8.01 16.15
C GLY A 50 -1.74 6.55 16.03
N PRO A 51 -2.51 5.62 16.59
CA PRO A 51 -2.17 4.20 16.47
C PRO A 51 -2.38 3.71 15.04
N PHE A 52 -1.69 2.63 14.68
CA PHE A 52 -1.87 2.00 13.37
C PHE A 52 -3.19 1.23 13.38
N ALA A 53 -4.25 1.89 12.94
CA ALA A 53 -5.61 1.39 12.98
C ALA A 53 -6.44 2.15 11.95
N GLU A 54 -7.68 1.72 11.74
CA GLU A 54 -8.58 2.47 10.85
C GLU A 54 -8.70 3.90 11.34
N GLY A 55 -8.61 4.82 10.41
CA GLY A 55 -8.66 6.25 10.69
C GLY A 55 -7.32 6.89 10.93
N ALA A 56 -6.26 6.10 11.06
CA ALA A 56 -4.91 6.66 11.23
C ALA A 56 -4.48 7.45 10.00
N GLU A 57 -3.70 8.48 10.21
CA GLU A 57 -3.12 9.27 9.14
C GLU A 57 -1.62 9.03 9.08
N ILE A 58 -1.10 8.94 7.87
CA ILE A 58 0.32 8.75 7.64
C ILE A 58 0.77 9.86 6.70
N ALA A 59 1.72 10.66 7.16
CA ALA A 59 2.32 11.71 6.31
C ALA A 59 3.62 11.14 5.76
N MET A 60 3.63 10.86 4.46
CA MET A 60 4.77 10.26 3.79
C MET A 60 5.35 11.24 2.78
N THR A 61 6.65 11.48 2.88
CA THR A 61 7.32 12.42 1.99
C THR A 61 8.28 11.66 1.08
N PRO A 62 8.00 11.63 -0.23
CA PRO A 62 8.94 11.07 -1.19
C PRO A 62 10.16 11.98 -1.32
N PRO A 63 11.31 11.45 -1.75
CA PRO A 63 12.52 12.29 -1.89
C PRO A 63 12.27 13.47 -2.85
N GLY A 64 12.55 14.68 -2.37
CA GLY A 64 12.43 15.88 -3.17
C GLY A 64 11.01 16.34 -3.49
N GLU A 65 10.01 15.76 -2.84
CA GLU A 65 8.60 16.09 -3.09
C GLU A 65 7.90 16.53 -1.83
N ASP A 66 6.67 17.01 -1.99
CA ASP A 66 5.84 17.42 -0.87
C ASP A 66 5.27 16.18 -0.17
N PRO A 67 4.90 16.29 1.12
CA PRO A 67 4.30 15.18 1.83
C PRO A 67 2.97 14.74 1.19
N VAL A 68 2.77 13.43 1.18
CA VAL A 68 1.51 12.81 0.75
C VAL A 68 0.80 12.31 2.01
N LEU A 69 -0.45 12.70 2.18
CA LEU A 69 -1.22 12.26 3.32
C LEU A 69 -2.00 11.01 2.96
N LEU A 70 -1.74 9.93 3.68
CA LEU A 70 -2.45 8.67 3.51
C LEU A 70 -3.37 8.47 4.70
N ARG A 71 -4.54 7.90 4.45
CA ARG A 71 -5.47 7.55 5.52
C ARG A 71 -5.71 6.05 5.49
N VAL A 72 -5.56 5.40 6.63
CA VAL A 72 -5.87 3.97 6.74
C VAL A 72 -7.39 3.83 6.77
N THR A 73 -7.95 3.20 5.75
CA THR A 73 -9.40 3.07 5.61
C THR A 73 -9.92 1.70 5.98
N ALA A 74 -9.04 0.69 6.05
CA ALA A 74 -9.40 -0.65 6.47
C ALA A 74 -8.18 -1.32 7.08
N LEU A 75 -8.40 -2.15 8.09
CA LEU A 75 -7.29 -2.87 8.71
C LEU A 75 -7.82 -4.12 9.42
N GLY A 76 -7.24 -5.27 9.09
CA GLY A 76 -7.45 -6.52 9.79
C GLY A 76 -6.10 -6.99 10.28
N GLU A 77 -5.88 -6.93 11.59
CA GLU A 77 -4.59 -7.23 12.19
C GLU A 77 -4.03 -8.60 11.73
N GLY A 78 -2.79 -8.58 11.25
CA GLY A 78 -2.12 -9.78 10.78
C GLY A 78 -2.57 -10.25 9.39
N GLU A 79 -3.50 -9.56 8.75
CA GLU A 79 -4.07 -9.99 7.48
C GLU A 79 -3.97 -8.96 6.37
N HIS A 80 -4.39 -7.73 6.63
CA HIS A 80 -4.42 -6.70 5.58
C HIS A 80 -4.54 -5.30 6.15
N PHE A 81 -4.15 -4.31 5.34
CA PHE A 81 -4.55 -2.94 5.57
C PHE A 81 -4.65 -2.22 4.23
N THR A 82 -5.50 -1.20 4.20
CA THR A 82 -5.72 -0.37 3.02
C THR A 82 -5.51 1.08 3.41
N ASP A 83 -4.80 1.83 2.56
CA ASP A 83 -4.70 3.27 2.74
C ASP A 83 -5.17 3.98 1.48
N GLU A 84 -5.56 5.23 1.64
CA GLU A 84 -6.02 6.07 0.55
C GLU A 84 -5.32 7.42 0.58
N ALA A 85 -4.95 7.88 -0.62
CA ALA A 85 -4.49 9.24 -0.83
C ALA A 85 -5.49 9.93 -1.75
N ARG A 86 -5.74 11.21 -1.51
CA ARG A 86 -6.67 11.99 -2.33
C ARG A 86 -5.97 13.18 -2.94
N PHE A 87 -6.16 13.34 -4.24
CA PHE A 87 -5.58 14.47 -5.00
C PHE A 87 -6.70 15.06 -5.84
N GLY A 88 -7.28 16.18 -5.37
CA GLY A 88 -8.47 16.75 -6.02
C GLY A 88 -9.59 15.74 -5.98
N GLY A 89 -10.13 15.37 -7.14
CA GLY A 89 -11.18 14.37 -7.23
C GLY A 89 -10.69 12.94 -7.33
N LEU A 90 -9.37 12.74 -7.41
CA LEU A 90 -8.80 11.39 -7.52
C LEU A 90 -8.66 10.72 -6.17
N VAL A 91 -8.91 9.41 -6.15
CA VAL A 91 -8.69 8.58 -4.98
C VAL A 91 -7.74 7.45 -5.38
N LEU A 92 -6.60 7.38 -4.70
CA LEU A 92 -5.62 6.33 -4.89
C LEU A 92 -5.71 5.40 -3.67
N ARG A 93 -6.21 4.19 -3.90
CA ARG A 93 -6.38 3.20 -2.83
C ARG A 93 -5.37 2.09 -3.01
N THR A 94 -4.59 1.82 -1.96
CA THR A 94 -3.63 0.73 -1.96
C THR A 94 -4.00 -0.27 -0.90
N THR A 95 -4.22 -1.50 -1.30
CA THR A 95 -4.52 -2.61 -0.40
C THR A 95 -3.28 -3.49 -0.27
N HIS A 96 -2.93 -3.82 0.97
CA HIS A 96 -1.80 -4.68 1.32
C HIS A 96 -2.38 -5.90 2.00
N ARG A 97 -2.11 -7.09 1.46
CA ARG A 97 -2.74 -8.31 1.96
C ARG A 97 -1.73 -9.44 2.13
N LEU A 98 -1.93 -10.24 3.18
CA LEU A 98 -1.17 -11.46 3.42
C LEU A 98 -2.10 -12.64 3.21
N VAL A 99 -1.78 -13.49 2.24
CA VAL A 99 -2.60 -14.66 1.89
C VAL A 99 -1.81 -15.92 2.24
N PRO A 100 -2.27 -16.72 3.20
CA PRO A 100 -1.57 -17.95 3.54
C PRO A 100 -1.69 -18.97 2.39
N LEU A 101 -0.57 -19.59 2.04
CA LEU A 101 -0.50 -20.61 1.00
C LEU A 101 -0.14 -21.97 1.58
N GLY A 102 -0.49 -22.20 2.84
CA GLY A 102 -0.12 -23.37 3.59
C GLY A 102 0.60 -22.93 4.85
N GLU A 103 1.22 -23.86 5.56
CA GLU A 103 1.83 -23.54 6.85
C GLU A 103 3.07 -22.67 6.75
N ASP A 104 3.84 -22.85 5.69
CA ASP A 104 5.16 -22.24 5.59
C ASP A 104 5.32 -21.24 4.45
N ARG A 105 4.21 -20.83 3.84
CA ARG A 105 4.30 -19.90 2.73
C ARG A 105 3.19 -18.87 2.78
N THR A 106 3.54 -17.68 2.37
CA THR A 106 2.60 -16.55 2.33
C THR A 106 2.77 -15.83 0.99
N ARG A 107 1.65 -15.42 0.43
CA ARG A 107 1.67 -14.51 -0.71
C ARG A 107 1.40 -13.13 -0.18
N VAL A 108 2.31 -12.21 -0.49
CA VAL A 108 2.13 -10.80 -0.15
C VAL A 108 1.59 -10.11 -1.39
N VAL A 109 0.46 -9.45 -1.28
CA VAL A 109 -0.21 -8.84 -2.42
C VAL A 109 -0.39 -7.34 -2.18
N TYR A 110 0.04 -6.53 -3.14
CA TYR A 110 -0.23 -5.09 -3.16
C TYR A 110 -1.10 -4.82 -4.37
N ARG A 111 -2.17 -4.09 -4.15
CA ARG A 111 -3.09 -3.71 -5.22
C ARG A 111 -3.41 -2.22 -5.13
N MET A 112 -3.22 -1.52 -6.25
CA MET A 112 -3.60 -0.11 -6.34
C MET A 112 -4.82 0.03 -7.23
N GLU A 113 -5.75 0.89 -6.81
CA GLU A 113 -6.92 1.25 -7.58
C GLU A 113 -6.99 2.76 -7.60
N ILE A 114 -7.12 3.33 -8.80
CA ILE A 114 -7.28 4.78 -8.96
C ILE A 114 -8.68 5.02 -9.49
N SER A 115 -9.44 5.81 -8.77
CA SER A 115 -10.83 6.10 -9.09
C SER A 115 -11.13 7.58 -8.88
N GLY A 116 -12.37 7.97 -9.12
CA GLY A 116 -12.81 9.34 -8.93
C GLY A 116 -12.75 10.16 -10.20
N GLU A 117 -13.03 11.45 -10.05
CA GLU A 117 -13.11 12.36 -11.18
C GLU A 117 -11.74 12.53 -11.84
N GLY A 118 -11.70 12.30 -13.15
CA GLY A 118 -10.46 12.42 -13.92
C GLY A 118 -9.59 11.18 -13.91
N ALA A 119 -10.00 10.11 -13.22
CA ALA A 119 -9.19 8.90 -13.11
C ALA A 119 -9.00 8.18 -14.45
N GLU A 120 -9.94 8.32 -15.37
CA GLU A 120 -9.84 7.70 -16.68
C GLU A 120 -8.57 8.15 -17.41
N GLU A 121 -8.23 9.43 -17.30
CA GLU A 121 -7.03 9.97 -17.92
C GLU A 121 -5.82 9.85 -16.99
N ALA A 122 -5.99 10.23 -15.72
CA ALA A 122 -4.88 10.30 -14.79
C ALA A 122 -4.33 8.93 -14.41
N GLY A 123 -5.21 7.93 -14.28
CA GLY A 123 -4.77 6.59 -13.89
C GLY A 123 -3.63 6.04 -14.73
N PRO A 124 -3.81 5.94 -16.07
CA PRO A 124 -2.73 5.45 -16.93
C PRO A 124 -1.50 6.35 -16.97
N GLN A 125 -1.65 7.62 -16.64
CA GLN A 125 -0.53 8.57 -16.65
C GLN A 125 0.32 8.47 -15.39
N ILE A 126 -0.30 8.36 -14.22
CA ILE A 126 0.44 8.39 -12.95
C ILE A 126 0.61 7.01 -12.31
N GLY A 127 -0.33 6.09 -12.55
CA GLY A 127 -0.31 4.78 -11.92
C GLY A 127 0.98 3.99 -12.13
N PRO A 128 1.43 3.83 -13.37
CA PRO A 128 2.66 3.08 -13.64
C PRO A 128 3.89 3.61 -12.91
N GLY A 129 4.01 4.93 -12.82
CA GLY A 129 5.14 5.55 -12.11
C GLY A 129 5.10 5.30 -10.62
N ILE A 130 3.90 5.34 -10.03
CA ILE A 130 3.74 5.14 -8.59
C ILE A 130 4.06 3.69 -8.22
N THR A 131 3.67 2.73 -9.06
CA THR A 131 3.82 1.30 -8.75
C THR A 131 5.11 0.69 -9.28
N ALA A 132 5.93 1.47 -9.99
CA ALA A 132 7.12 0.96 -10.66
C ALA A 132 8.13 0.30 -9.71
N ASP A 133 8.23 0.77 -8.48
CA ASP A 133 9.18 0.24 -7.50
C ASP A 133 8.60 -0.87 -6.62
N TRP A 134 7.34 -1.24 -6.81
CA TRP A 134 6.71 -2.27 -5.98
C TRP A 134 7.48 -3.60 -5.99
N PRO A 135 7.96 -4.12 -7.11
CA PRO A 135 8.71 -5.37 -7.07
C PRO A 135 9.94 -5.30 -6.18
N GLU A 136 10.71 -4.22 -6.24
CA GLU A 136 11.89 -4.04 -5.41
C GLU A 136 11.53 -3.85 -3.94
N THR A 137 10.52 -3.03 -3.69
CA THR A 137 10.06 -2.75 -2.33
C THR A 137 9.55 -4.01 -1.65
N MET A 138 8.74 -4.79 -2.35
CA MET A 138 8.19 -6.02 -1.80
C MET A 138 9.25 -7.09 -1.60
N ALA A 139 10.24 -7.15 -2.49
CA ALA A 139 11.36 -8.08 -2.34
C ALA A 139 12.18 -7.71 -1.09
N ALA A 140 12.42 -6.43 -0.87
CA ALA A 140 13.15 -5.97 0.31
C ALA A 140 12.37 -6.25 1.60
N LEU A 141 11.06 -6.06 1.56
CA LEU A 141 10.18 -6.33 2.69
C LEU A 141 10.29 -7.79 3.13
N VAL A 142 10.11 -8.72 2.20
CA VAL A 142 10.11 -10.15 2.56
C VAL A 142 11.51 -10.62 2.94
N GLU A 143 12.55 -10.05 2.36
CA GLU A 143 13.92 -10.37 2.75
C GLU A 143 14.19 -9.94 4.18
N LEU A 144 13.78 -8.74 4.54
CA LEU A 144 13.95 -8.24 5.90
C LEU A 144 13.13 -9.08 6.89
N ALA A 145 11.91 -9.44 6.52
CA ALA A 145 11.04 -10.25 7.37
C ALA A 145 11.59 -11.65 7.61
N ALA A 146 12.41 -12.16 6.70
CA ALA A 146 12.99 -13.50 6.80
C ALA A 146 14.27 -13.57 7.66
N ARG A 147 14.78 -12.45 8.09
CA ARG A 147 16.00 -12.39 8.89
C ARG A 147 15.79 -12.79 10.33
#